data_36d6ab28781d26dc0e887243f35e978d
#
_entry.id   36d6ab28781d26dc0e887243f35e978d
#
_cell.length_a   1.000
_cell.length_b   1.000
_cell.length_c   1.000
_cell.angle_alpha   90.00
_cell.angle_beta   90.00
_cell.angle_gamma   90.00
#
_symmetry.space_group_name_H-M   'P 1'
#
loop_
_entity.id
_entity.type
_entity.pdbx_description
1 polymer ?
#
loop_
_entity_poly.entity_id
_entity_poly.type
_entity_poly.pdbx_seq_one_letter_code
_entity_poly.pdbx_strand_id
1 'polypeptide(L)'
;VVEHGEKSMAVGRPMSPPMSPPMSPPMSSIGVEELRLWAYRCVDGLTARCDEINELNVFPIADSDTGTNLVFTIRAAVESMRTAGADAGIAAVAAALAQGSIAGARGNSGVILSQLLRAVAEVAADGEFDGAALTSALVRAADLVVDVVSVPVDGTIVSVLGSSARAVANLGQPRDIAVVARCAAESAAVALDHTRHQLPALRAAGVVDAGALGLLVMLDALCGVVTGSEPPPRQRYHRQVTTETSRAVMPRSNNRLDSVQVGEAIVGYEVLYQLSDIDDATAIELRRALTEIGDSVVVAGDGNGSWSAHVHTANAGLAVDIGIGAGRIHGVRIAAFGAGENCDTATSPPGDSVEFIGREILAVVAGDGAEQLYLAEGARVLRCDTTEVGPTQLCAAIVGSGHTEVLVLPNGALSAQELVAVSVASRNAGKDVLMLPSASMVQGLAALAVHDPTKEGVDDAFTMSEAAAGTRWASVRIAEGRALTWVGTCEPGDGLGLVGREVVVIGPDAITAGCNLLDQLLSAGGEMVTMLLGESAHDEFGQRLAEYVAEHHPVVEFVIYRGGQPGDMAQLGVE
;
A
#
# COMPACT_ATOMS: atom_id res chain seq x y z
N VAL A 1 8.66 10.78 -95.00
CA VAL A 1 9.76 10.28 -94.17
C VAL A 1 9.55 10.88 -92.81
N VAL A 2 9.02 10.08 -91.90
CA VAL A 2 8.79 10.46 -90.46
C VAL A 2 9.45 9.38 -89.65
N GLU A 3 10.49 9.76 -88.91
CA GLU A 3 11.18 8.92 -87.96
C GLU A 3 10.35 8.82 -86.62
N HIS A 4 10.06 7.62 -86.22
CA HIS A 4 9.52 7.33 -84.91
C HIS A 4 10.66 7.02 -83.90
N GLY A 5 10.87 7.90 -82.93
CA GLY A 5 11.76 7.66 -81.78
C GLY A 5 11.08 6.87 -80.72
N GLU A 6 11.55 5.66 -80.47
CA GLU A 6 11.17 4.85 -79.31
C GLU A 6 11.80 5.42 -78.03
N LYS A 7 10.95 5.80 -77.06
CA LYS A 7 11.35 6.09 -75.65
C LYS A 7 11.43 4.81 -74.87
N SER A 8 12.65 4.38 -74.54
CA SER A 8 12.92 3.33 -73.58
C SER A 8 12.48 3.74 -72.19
N MET A 9 11.51 3.02 -71.59
CA MET A 9 11.14 3.14 -70.20
C MET A 9 12.20 2.42 -69.32
N ALA A 10 12.91 3.19 -68.51
CA ALA A 10 13.77 2.64 -67.44
C ALA A 10 12.92 2.01 -66.38
N VAL A 11 13.03 0.68 -66.21
CA VAL A 11 12.44 -0.07 -65.10
C VAL A 11 13.20 0.28 -63.84
N GLY A 12 12.51 0.96 -62.90
CA GLY A 12 13.03 1.29 -61.58
C GLY A 12 13.33 0.03 -60.77
N ARG A 13 14.53 -0.06 -60.22
CA ARG A 13 14.92 -1.10 -59.26
C ARG A 13 13.98 -1.05 -58.05
N PRO A 14 13.51 -2.20 -57.52
CA PRO A 14 12.76 -2.22 -56.30
C PRO A 14 13.64 -1.72 -55.13
N MET A 15 13.15 -0.72 -54.39
CA MET A 15 13.77 -0.26 -53.14
C MET A 15 13.78 -1.42 -52.16
N SER A 16 14.95 -1.76 -51.65
CA SER A 16 15.08 -2.68 -50.50
C SER A 16 14.31 -2.14 -49.28
N PRO A 17 13.61 -2.98 -48.54
CA PRO A 17 12.93 -2.52 -47.32
C PRO A 17 13.97 -1.93 -46.34
N PRO A 18 13.58 -0.93 -45.53
CA PRO A 18 14.49 -0.35 -44.56
C PRO A 18 15.01 -1.45 -43.61
N MET A 19 16.32 -1.53 -43.50
CA MET A 19 16.96 -2.42 -42.52
C MET A 19 16.46 -2.04 -41.13
N SER A 20 15.92 -3.03 -40.40
CA SER A 20 15.62 -2.88 -38.97
C SER A 20 16.88 -2.39 -38.24
N PRO A 21 16.74 -1.48 -37.27
CA PRO A 21 17.89 -1.03 -36.50
C PRO A 21 18.62 -2.25 -35.91
N PRO A 22 19.95 -2.22 -35.77
CA PRO A 22 20.69 -3.33 -35.22
C PRO A 22 20.17 -3.61 -33.80
N MET A 23 19.73 -4.85 -33.57
CA MET A 23 19.39 -5.32 -32.21
C MET A 23 20.64 -5.16 -31.36
N SER A 24 20.48 -4.48 -30.23
CA SER A 24 21.54 -4.44 -29.18
C SER A 24 22.00 -5.87 -28.88
N PRO A 25 23.31 -6.08 -28.62
CA PRO A 25 23.78 -7.41 -28.26
C PRO A 25 22.99 -7.93 -27.05
N PRO A 26 22.68 -9.24 -27.00
CA PRO A 26 21.96 -9.81 -25.87
C PRO A 26 22.71 -9.53 -24.58
N MET A 27 21.98 -9.10 -23.55
CA MET A 27 22.53 -8.81 -22.23
C MET A 27 23.02 -10.14 -21.61
N SER A 28 24.25 -10.20 -21.11
CA SER A 28 24.81 -11.39 -20.49
C SER A 28 24.47 -11.50 -19.01
N SER A 29 24.32 -10.34 -18.34
CA SER A 29 24.06 -10.24 -16.90
C SER A 29 23.29 -8.95 -16.57
N ILE A 30 22.64 -8.91 -15.44
CA ILE A 30 21.97 -7.72 -14.85
C ILE A 30 23.00 -6.97 -14.01
N GLY A 31 23.18 -5.69 -14.28
CA GLY A 31 23.93 -4.76 -13.46
C GLY A 31 23.02 -3.98 -12.50
N VAL A 32 23.63 -2.97 -11.86
CA VAL A 32 22.92 -2.09 -10.90
C VAL A 32 21.78 -1.34 -11.58
N GLU A 33 22.02 -0.79 -12.76
CA GLU A 33 21.02 0.02 -13.47
C GLU A 33 19.84 -0.83 -13.96
N GLU A 34 20.10 -2.03 -14.44
CA GLU A 34 19.06 -2.95 -14.85
C GLU A 34 18.23 -3.46 -13.67
N LEU A 35 18.85 -3.70 -12.51
CA LEU A 35 18.14 -4.08 -11.29
C LEU A 35 17.23 -2.95 -10.80
N ARG A 36 17.73 -1.70 -10.81
CA ARG A 36 16.93 -0.52 -10.49
C ARG A 36 15.77 -0.35 -11.49
N LEU A 37 16.04 -0.46 -12.78
CA LEU A 37 15.03 -0.36 -13.82
C LEU A 37 13.95 -1.45 -13.67
N TRP A 38 14.35 -2.67 -13.34
CA TRP A 38 13.38 -3.73 -13.05
C TRP A 38 12.47 -3.39 -11.88
N ALA A 39 13.04 -2.91 -10.77
CA ALA A 39 12.25 -2.51 -9.60
C ALA A 39 11.24 -1.41 -9.93
N TYR A 40 11.63 -0.37 -10.68
CA TYR A 40 10.69 0.67 -11.13
C TYR A 40 9.60 0.11 -12.05
N ARG A 41 9.96 -0.74 -13.03
CA ARG A 41 8.98 -1.38 -13.92
C ARG A 41 8.02 -2.30 -13.17
N CYS A 42 8.45 -2.93 -12.07
CA CYS A 42 7.55 -3.68 -11.19
C CYS A 42 6.52 -2.76 -10.52
N VAL A 43 6.94 -1.59 -10.03
CA VAL A 43 6.00 -0.58 -9.49
C VAL A 43 4.97 -0.18 -10.54
N ASP A 44 5.44 0.21 -11.74
CA ASP A 44 4.55 0.67 -12.82
C ASP A 44 3.57 -0.44 -13.25
N GLY A 45 4.09 -1.65 -13.47
CA GLY A 45 3.29 -2.79 -13.93
C GLY A 45 2.26 -3.24 -12.91
N LEU A 46 2.62 -3.33 -11.63
CA LEU A 46 1.70 -3.68 -10.54
C LEU A 46 0.67 -2.57 -10.31
N THR A 47 1.07 -1.29 -10.37
CA THR A 47 0.13 -0.17 -10.27
C THR A 47 -0.88 -0.18 -11.42
N ALA A 48 -0.44 -0.39 -12.66
CA ALA A 48 -1.32 -0.43 -13.83
C ALA A 48 -2.33 -1.60 -13.84
N ARG A 49 -2.08 -2.63 -13.04
CA ARG A 49 -2.96 -3.81 -12.91
C ARG A 49 -3.51 -4.02 -11.50
N CYS A 50 -3.36 -3.02 -10.62
CA CYS A 50 -3.75 -3.10 -9.21
C CYS A 50 -5.23 -3.50 -9.06
N ASP A 51 -6.12 -2.77 -9.71
CA ASP A 51 -7.57 -3.01 -9.66
C ASP A 51 -7.93 -4.39 -10.20
N GLU A 52 -7.31 -4.80 -11.32
CA GLU A 52 -7.51 -6.16 -11.88
C GLU A 52 -7.09 -7.24 -10.88
N ILE A 53 -5.94 -7.07 -10.21
CA ILE A 53 -5.44 -8.02 -9.20
C ILE A 53 -6.38 -8.04 -7.98
N ASN A 54 -6.88 -6.89 -7.55
CA ASN A 54 -7.83 -6.77 -6.46
C ASN A 54 -9.17 -7.46 -6.78
N GLU A 55 -9.72 -7.28 -7.99
CA GLU A 55 -10.96 -7.96 -8.42
C GLU A 55 -10.85 -9.49 -8.41
N LEU A 56 -9.64 -10.03 -8.63
CA LEU A 56 -9.39 -11.47 -8.66
C LEU A 56 -9.17 -12.08 -7.27
N ASN A 57 -9.03 -11.26 -6.23
CA ASN A 57 -8.72 -11.70 -4.88
C ASN A 57 -9.96 -12.36 -4.22
N VAL A 58 -9.99 -13.70 -4.24
CA VAL A 58 -11.04 -14.51 -3.61
C VAL A 58 -10.49 -15.57 -2.67
N PHE A 59 -9.16 -15.61 -2.47
CA PHE A 59 -8.50 -16.57 -1.59
C PHE A 59 -7.18 -15.98 -1.01
N PRO A 60 -6.86 -16.19 0.28
CA PRO A 60 -7.64 -16.95 1.28
C PRO A 60 -8.90 -16.23 1.75
N ILE A 61 -8.94 -14.92 1.67
CA ILE A 61 -10.07 -14.04 2.00
C ILE A 61 -10.36 -13.18 0.79
N ALA A 62 -11.64 -12.90 0.53
CA ALA A 62 -12.08 -12.06 -0.59
C ALA A 62 -12.19 -10.58 -0.12
N ASP A 63 -11.05 -9.96 0.20
CA ASP A 63 -10.94 -8.59 0.71
C ASP A 63 -10.48 -7.57 -0.35
N SER A 64 -10.27 -8.04 -1.59
CA SER A 64 -9.92 -7.22 -2.76
C SER A 64 -8.69 -6.32 -2.56
N ASP A 65 -7.69 -6.75 -1.82
CA ASP A 65 -6.53 -5.95 -1.43
C ASP A 65 -5.17 -6.47 -1.94
N THR A 66 -5.13 -7.65 -2.58
CA THR A 66 -3.88 -8.29 -3.04
C THR A 66 -3.03 -7.36 -3.93
N GLY A 67 -3.65 -6.66 -4.89
CA GLY A 67 -2.96 -5.71 -5.77
C GLY A 67 -2.39 -4.53 -4.99
N THR A 68 -3.18 -3.97 -4.11
CA THR A 68 -2.80 -2.89 -3.20
C THR A 68 -1.62 -3.30 -2.32
N ASN A 69 -1.67 -4.48 -1.72
CA ASN A 69 -0.60 -5.02 -0.86
C ASN A 69 0.72 -5.24 -1.62
N LEU A 70 0.66 -5.74 -2.85
CA LEU A 70 1.84 -5.89 -3.72
C LEU A 70 2.44 -4.53 -4.10
N VAL A 71 1.61 -3.55 -4.47
CA VAL A 71 2.06 -2.19 -4.82
C VAL A 71 2.72 -1.51 -3.62
N PHE A 72 2.13 -1.58 -2.43
CA PHE A 72 2.75 -1.02 -1.22
C PHE A 72 4.09 -1.66 -0.90
N THR A 73 4.17 -2.98 -0.99
CA THR A 73 5.40 -3.72 -0.68
C THR A 73 6.53 -3.38 -1.66
N ILE A 74 6.25 -3.33 -2.97
CA ILE A 74 7.27 -3.00 -3.96
C ILE A 74 7.68 -1.52 -3.89
N ARG A 75 6.78 -0.61 -3.56
CA ARG A 75 7.11 0.81 -3.33
C ARG A 75 8.04 0.98 -2.14
N ALA A 76 7.80 0.29 -1.03
CA ALA A 76 8.69 0.30 0.13
C ALA A 76 10.08 -0.26 -0.21
N ALA A 77 10.15 -1.32 -1.03
CA ALA A 77 11.41 -1.85 -1.55
C ALA A 77 12.17 -0.80 -2.38
N VAL A 78 11.49 -0.12 -3.31
CA VAL A 78 12.08 0.92 -4.15
C VAL A 78 12.53 2.12 -3.33
N GLU A 79 11.77 2.53 -2.32
CA GLU A 79 12.18 3.63 -1.45
C GLU A 79 13.45 3.30 -0.67
N SER A 80 13.54 2.10 -0.10
CA SER A 80 14.78 1.63 0.54
C SER A 80 15.95 1.56 -0.47
N MET A 81 15.71 1.09 -1.69
CA MET A 81 16.71 1.07 -2.76
C MET A 81 17.25 2.48 -3.10
N ARG A 82 16.41 3.52 -3.04
CA ARG A 82 16.83 4.92 -3.28
C ARG A 82 17.84 5.42 -2.25
N THR A 83 17.78 4.90 -1.02
CA THR A 83 18.72 5.26 0.05
C THR A 83 20.09 4.61 -0.15
N ALA A 84 20.21 3.54 -0.93
CA ALA A 84 21.49 2.99 -1.35
C ALA A 84 22.18 3.98 -2.28
N GLY A 85 23.40 4.43 -1.92
CA GLY A 85 24.13 5.46 -2.65
C GLY A 85 24.24 5.18 -4.18
N ALA A 86 24.53 6.22 -4.95
CA ALA A 86 24.65 6.11 -6.41
C ALA A 86 25.77 5.13 -6.84
N ASP A 87 26.83 5.02 -6.05
CA ASP A 87 27.97 4.12 -6.29
C ASP A 87 27.79 2.72 -5.68
N ALA A 88 26.60 2.41 -5.15
CA ALA A 88 26.33 1.10 -4.55
C ALA A 88 26.40 -0.02 -5.57
N GLY A 89 27.10 -1.12 -5.25
CA GLY A 89 27.11 -2.32 -6.07
C GLY A 89 25.78 -3.07 -6.06
N ILE A 90 25.63 -4.03 -6.99
CA ILE A 90 24.38 -4.80 -7.16
C ILE A 90 23.93 -5.50 -5.86
N ALA A 91 24.87 -6.04 -5.07
CA ALA A 91 24.56 -6.68 -3.79
C ALA A 91 23.91 -5.72 -2.80
N ALA A 92 24.44 -4.48 -2.69
CA ALA A 92 23.88 -3.46 -1.78
C ALA A 92 22.50 -2.99 -2.23
N VAL A 93 22.29 -2.80 -3.53
CA VAL A 93 21.00 -2.42 -4.10
C VAL A 93 19.96 -3.52 -3.90
N ALA A 94 20.33 -4.79 -4.15
CA ALA A 94 19.45 -5.93 -3.94
C ALA A 94 19.11 -6.13 -2.45
N ALA A 95 20.09 -5.94 -1.55
CA ALA A 95 19.86 -5.99 -0.11
C ALA A 95 18.90 -4.89 0.36
N ALA A 96 19.03 -3.67 -0.16
CA ALA A 96 18.12 -2.58 0.15
C ALA A 96 16.69 -2.87 -0.33
N LEU A 97 16.52 -3.44 -1.54
CA LEU A 97 15.22 -3.90 -2.04
C LEU A 97 14.58 -4.93 -1.11
N ALA A 98 15.36 -5.93 -0.67
CA ALA A 98 14.88 -6.98 0.23
C ALA A 98 14.47 -6.40 1.59
N GLN A 99 15.32 -5.59 2.21
CA GLN A 99 15.04 -4.95 3.51
C GLN A 99 13.79 -4.07 3.45
N GLY A 100 13.69 -3.21 2.43
CA GLY A 100 12.52 -2.34 2.25
C GLY A 100 11.23 -3.13 2.02
N SER A 101 11.28 -4.23 1.26
CA SER A 101 10.12 -5.07 1.02
C SER A 101 9.61 -5.77 2.29
N ILE A 102 10.50 -6.24 3.16
CA ILE A 102 10.12 -6.87 4.45
C ILE A 102 9.55 -5.82 5.40
N ALA A 103 10.21 -4.65 5.50
CA ALA A 103 9.74 -3.56 6.35
C ALA A 103 8.37 -3.02 5.92
N GLY A 104 8.10 -3.01 4.61
CA GLY A 104 6.85 -2.54 4.03
C GLY A 104 5.87 -3.64 3.63
N ALA A 105 6.12 -4.91 3.95
CA ALA A 105 5.24 -6.01 3.57
C ALA A 105 3.83 -5.81 4.11
N ARG A 106 2.82 -6.06 3.24
CA ARG A 106 1.41 -6.04 3.61
C ARG A 106 0.75 -7.33 3.14
N GLY A 107 -0.08 -7.90 3.99
CA GLY A 107 -0.77 -9.15 3.74
C GLY A 107 0.16 -10.32 3.37
N ASN A 108 -0.41 -11.48 3.14
CA ASN A 108 0.36 -12.66 2.72
C ASN A 108 1.11 -12.44 1.40
N SER A 109 0.49 -11.73 0.45
CA SER A 109 1.08 -11.49 -0.87
C SER A 109 2.32 -10.59 -0.80
N GLY A 110 2.31 -9.58 0.07
CA GLY A 110 3.49 -8.73 0.31
C GLY A 110 4.63 -9.48 0.98
N VAL A 111 4.33 -10.36 1.96
CA VAL A 111 5.36 -11.17 2.60
C VAL A 111 5.97 -12.18 1.60
N ILE A 112 5.17 -12.79 0.74
CA ILE A 112 5.67 -13.68 -0.32
C ILE A 112 6.57 -12.91 -1.31
N LEU A 113 6.15 -11.71 -1.73
CA LEU A 113 6.96 -10.83 -2.57
C LEU A 113 8.31 -10.50 -1.91
N SER A 114 8.32 -10.24 -0.61
CA SER A 114 9.57 -9.94 0.11
C SER A 114 10.56 -11.11 0.07
N GLN A 115 10.08 -12.36 0.08
CA GLN A 115 10.96 -13.54 -0.03
C GLN A 115 11.53 -13.71 -1.44
N LEU A 116 10.81 -13.29 -2.48
CA LEU A 116 11.36 -13.23 -3.83
C LEU A 116 12.53 -12.22 -3.91
N LEU A 117 12.34 -11.02 -3.36
CA LEU A 117 13.39 -9.99 -3.33
C LEU A 117 14.57 -10.39 -2.43
N ARG A 118 14.31 -11.10 -1.34
CA ARG A 118 15.36 -11.69 -0.50
C ARG A 118 16.20 -12.70 -1.27
N ALA A 119 15.59 -13.60 -2.02
CA ALA A 119 16.31 -14.59 -2.84
C ALA A 119 17.20 -13.89 -3.89
N VAL A 120 16.71 -12.81 -4.51
CA VAL A 120 17.53 -11.99 -5.43
C VAL A 120 18.72 -11.39 -4.68
N ALA A 121 18.54 -10.88 -3.47
CA ALA A 121 19.61 -10.29 -2.67
C ALA A 121 20.66 -11.33 -2.23
N GLU A 122 20.21 -12.49 -1.76
CA GLU A 122 21.11 -13.59 -1.38
C GLU A 122 22.02 -13.99 -2.55
N VAL A 123 21.47 -14.15 -3.76
CA VAL A 123 22.24 -14.55 -4.94
C VAL A 123 23.08 -13.39 -5.49
N ALA A 124 22.60 -12.16 -5.47
CA ALA A 124 23.37 -11.00 -5.91
C ALA A 124 24.60 -10.71 -5.04
N ALA A 125 24.65 -11.21 -3.82
CA ALA A 125 25.81 -11.11 -2.93
C ALA A 125 27.03 -11.94 -3.44
N ASP A 126 26.79 -12.98 -4.26
CA ASP A 126 27.83 -13.88 -4.77
C ASP A 126 28.58 -13.31 -6.00
N GLY A 127 28.14 -12.17 -6.57
CA GLY A 127 28.84 -11.49 -7.65
C GLY A 127 27.98 -11.18 -8.87
N GLU A 128 28.37 -11.65 -10.07
CA GLU A 128 27.68 -11.35 -11.32
C GLU A 128 26.29 -11.99 -11.38
N PHE A 129 25.27 -11.20 -11.70
CA PHE A 129 23.87 -11.68 -11.80
C PHE A 129 23.52 -12.05 -13.24
N ASP A 130 23.99 -13.23 -13.66
CA ASP A 130 23.76 -13.81 -14.99
C ASP A 130 22.55 -14.77 -15.01
N GLY A 131 22.38 -15.54 -16.09
CA GLY A 131 21.29 -16.51 -16.23
C GLY A 131 21.35 -17.67 -15.21
N ALA A 132 22.53 -18.05 -14.74
CA ALA A 132 22.67 -19.06 -13.69
C ALA A 132 22.27 -18.49 -12.33
N ALA A 133 22.67 -17.25 -12.05
CA ALA A 133 22.27 -16.51 -10.86
C ALA A 133 20.75 -16.31 -10.82
N LEU A 134 20.12 -15.90 -11.93
CA LEU A 134 18.67 -15.77 -12.02
C LEU A 134 17.95 -17.11 -11.77
N THR A 135 18.48 -18.22 -12.32
CA THR A 135 17.94 -19.55 -12.06
C THR A 135 18.02 -19.88 -10.57
N SER A 136 19.18 -19.63 -9.95
CA SER A 136 19.39 -19.86 -8.51
C SER A 136 18.46 -19.00 -7.65
N ALA A 137 18.26 -17.72 -8.02
CA ALA A 137 17.35 -16.82 -7.32
C ALA A 137 15.88 -17.31 -7.38
N LEU A 138 15.41 -17.77 -8.52
CA LEU A 138 14.04 -18.30 -8.66
C LEU A 138 13.83 -19.61 -7.88
N VAL A 139 14.82 -20.51 -7.90
CA VAL A 139 14.77 -21.75 -7.10
C VAL A 139 14.78 -21.39 -5.61
N ARG A 140 15.70 -20.53 -5.19
CA ARG A 140 15.79 -20.08 -3.80
C ARG A 140 14.52 -19.37 -3.32
N ALA A 141 13.89 -18.54 -4.18
CA ALA A 141 12.63 -17.89 -3.87
C ALA A 141 11.50 -18.91 -3.63
N ALA A 142 11.44 -19.96 -4.46
CA ALA A 142 10.45 -21.03 -4.29
C ALA A 142 10.63 -21.76 -2.96
N ASP A 143 11.87 -22.05 -2.57
CA ASP A 143 12.18 -22.69 -1.28
C ASP A 143 11.81 -21.78 -0.11
N LEU A 144 12.23 -20.50 -0.14
CA LEU A 144 11.93 -19.53 0.91
C LEU A 144 10.42 -19.33 1.11
N VAL A 145 9.65 -19.26 0.02
CA VAL A 145 8.19 -19.08 0.11
C VAL A 145 7.52 -20.29 0.73
N VAL A 146 7.95 -21.52 0.40
CA VAL A 146 7.44 -22.74 1.04
C VAL A 146 7.78 -22.77 2.53
N ASP A 147 8.97 -22.32 2.90
CA ASP A 147 9.42 -22.30 4.30
C ASP A 147 8.63 -21.28 5.17
N VAL A 148 8.17 -20.17 4.61
CA VAL A 148 7.50 -19.12 5.39
C VAL A 148 5.98 -19.27 5.47
N VAL A 149 5.36 -19.95 4.50
CA VAL A 149 3.90 -20.19 4.49
C VAL A 149 3.59 -21.42 5.35
N SER A 150 2.67 -21.28 6.31
CA SER A 150 2.33 -22.38 7.24
C SER A 150 1.73 -23.59 6.53
N VAL A 151 0.88 -23.36 5.52
CA VAL A 151 0.25 -24.41 4.70
C VAL A 151 0.33 -24.00 3.23
N PRO A 152 1.33 -24.48 2.46
CA PRO A 152 1.39 -24.23 1.02
C PRO A 152 0.17 -24.83 0.31
N VAL A 153 -0.53 -24.03 -0.49
CA VAL A 153 -1.75 -24.43 -1.19
C VAL A 153 -1.51 -24.43 -2.70
N ASP A 154 -1.87 -25.53 -3.36
CA ASP A 154 -1.80 -25.63 -4.81
C ASP A 154 -2.84 -24.71 -5.48
N GLY A 155 -2.44 -24.08 -6.59
CA GLY A 155 -3.28 -23.12 -7.30
C GLY A 155 -3.14 -21.68 -6.80
N THR A 156 -2.08 -21.40 -6.03
CA THR A 156 -1.73 -20.05 -5.56
C THR A 156 -0.39 -19.59 -6.14
N ILE A 157 0.02 -18.35 -5.83
CA ILE A 157 1.35 -17.80 -6.16
C ILE A 157 2.49 -18.77 -5.82
N VAL A 158 2.37 -19.57 -4.74
CA VAL A 158 3.37 -20.56 -4.31
C VAL A 158 3.59 -21.61 -5.40
N SER A 159 2.52 -22.19 -5.93
CA SER A 159 2.61 -23.23 -6.99
C SER A 159 3.05 -22.66 -8.33
N VAL A 160 2.70 -21.40 -8.65
CA VAL A 160 3.12 -20.72 -9.87
C VAL A 160 4.61 -20.38 -9.82
N LEU A 161 5.12 -19.87 -8.71
CA LEU A 161 6.55 -19.63 -8.49
C LEU A 161 7.34 -20.95 -8.57
N GLY A 162 6.87 -22.01 -7.90
CA GLY A 162 7.46 -23.33 -7.97
C GLY A 162 7.49 -23.92 -9.39
N SER A 163 6.48 -23.64 -10.23
CA SER A 163 6.45 -24.04 -11.63
C SER A 163 7.50 -23.31 -12.46
N SER A 164 7.62 -21.99 -12.26
CA SER A 164 8.66 -21.17 -12.90
C SER A 164 10.07 -21.64 -12.50
N ALA A 165 10.31 -21.87 -11.21
CA ALA A 165 11.59 -22.33 -10.70
C ALA A 165 11.98 -23.70 -11.30
N ARG A 166 11.06 -24.66 -11.34
CA ARG A 166 11.30 -25.98 -11.98
C ARG A 166 11.56 -25.85 -13.48
N ALA A 167 10.82 -24.98 -14.19
CA ALA A 167 11.02 -24.80 -15.62
C ALA A 167 12.42 -24.28 -15.93
N VAL A 168 12.91 -23.25 -15.22
CA VAL A 168 14.24 -22.71 -15.44
C VAL A 168 15.35 -23.67 -15.00
N ALA A 169 15.17 -24.41 -13.90
CA ALA A 169 16.12 -25.42 -13.46
C ALA A 169 16.31 -26.56 -14.51
N ASN A 170 15.25 -26.91 -15.23
CA ASN A 170 15.29 -27.95 -16.26
C ASN A 170 15.93 -27.50 -17.60
N LEU A 171 16.22 -26.21 -17.75
CA LEU A 171 16.86 -25.70 -18.96
C LEU A 171 18.31 -26.25 -19.15
N GLY A 172 19.01 -26.66 -18.09
CA GLY A 172 20.43 -27.09 -18.09
C GLY A 172 21.40 -25.89 -18.20
N GLN A 173 22.71 -26.12 -18.34
CA GLN A 173 23.78 -25.09 -18.27
C GLN A 173 24.52 -24.93 -19.60
N PRO A 174 25.21 -23.79 -19.88
CA PRO A 174 25.02 -22.41 -19.38
C PRO A 174 23.86 -21.71 -20.08
N ARG A 175 23.30 -20.61 -19.49
CA ARG A 175 22.10 -19.95 -20.01
C ARG A 175 22.28 -18.46 -20.18
N ASP A 176 21.82 -17.96 -21.33
CA ASP A 176 21.52 -16.54 -21.54
C ASP A 176 20.40 -16.11 -20.58
N ILE A 177 20.60 -15.01 -19.88
CA ILE A 177 19.64 -14.49 -18.89
C ILE A 177 18.28 -14.18 -19.52
N ALA A 178 18.24 -13.73 -20.78
CA ALA A 178 17.01 -13.48 -21.51
C ALA A 178 16.21 -14.77 -21.78
N VAL A 179 16.91 -15.90 -21.99
CA VAL A 179 16.27 -17.21 -22.13
C VAL A 179 15.66 -17.66 -20.82
N VAL A 180 16.38 -17.49 -19.71
CA VAL A 180 15.89 -17.86 -18.35
C VAL A 180 14.68 -17.01 -17.97
N ALA A 181 14.76 -15.68 -18.13
CA ALA A 181 13.67 -14.78 -17.80
C ALA A 181 12.39 -15.09 -18.61
N ARG A 182 12.55 -15.34 -19.92
CA ARG A 182 11.42 -15.71 -20.78
C ARG A 182 10.80 -17.05 -20.36
N CYS A 183 11.61 -18.06 -20.10
CA CYS A 183 11.14 -19.36 -19.64
C CYS A 183 10.37 -19.24 -18.32
N ALA A 184 10.86 -18.43 -17.37
CA ALA A 184 10.18 -18.18 -16.10
C ALA A 184 8.81 -17.54 -16.31
N ALA A 185 8.73 -16.47 -17.12
CA ALA A 185 7.49 -15.75 -17.38
C ALA A 185 6.48 -16.60 -18.17
N GLU A 186 6.92 -17.37 -19.17
CA GLU A 186 6.04 -18.26 -19.94
C GLU A 186 5.50 -19.39 -19.05
N SER A 187 6.35 -20.01 -18.22
CA SER A 187 5.92 -21.02 -17.27
C SER A 187 4.94 -20.47 -16.23
N ALA A 188 5.20 -19.26 -15.71
CA ALA A 188 4.28 -18.58 -14.80
C ALA A 188 2.92 -18.32 -15.45
N ALA A 189 2.89 -17.86 -16.70
CA ALA A 189 1.65 -17.60 -17.42
C ALA A 189 0.80 -18.87 -17.61
N VAL A 190 1.43 -19.98 -17.99
CA VAL A 190 0.75 -21.28 -18.11
C VAL A 190 0.25 -21.77 -16.76
N ALA A 191 1.08 -21.68 -15.72
CA ALA A 191 0.70 -22.11 -14.37
C ALA A 191 -0.43 -21.23 -13.80
N LEU A 192 -0.42 -19.92 -14.05
CA LEU A 192 -1.49 -18.98 -13.66
C LEU A 192 -2.84 -19.40 -14.25
N ASP A 193 -2.90 -19.71 -15.54
CA ASP A 193 -4.13 -20.17 -16.17
C ASP A 193 -4.68 -21.46 -15.54
N HIS A 194 -3.81 -22.32 -15.02
CA HIS A 194 -4.20 -23.55 -14.35
C HIS A 194 -4.76 -23.34 -12.96
N THR A 195 -4.43 -22.24 -12.25
CA THR A 195 -4.88 -21.98 -10.87
C THR A 195 -6.38 -22.03 -10.73
N ARG A 196 -7.14 -21.54 -11.74
CA ARG A 196 -8.60 -21.57 -11.78
C ARG A 196 -9.22 -22.98 -11.66
N HIS A 197 -8.41 -24.02 -11.91
CA HIS A 197 -8.86 -25.41 -11.86
C HIS A 197 -8.32 -26.17 -10.64
N GLN A 198 -7.31 -25.65 -9.98
CA GLN A 198 -6.64 -26.28 -8.86
C GLN A 198 -7.32 -25.96 -7.53
N LEU A 199 -7.66 -24.68 -7.30
CA LEU A 199 -8.26 -24.24 -6.04
C LEU A 199 -9.78 -24.15 -6.16
N PRO A 200 -10.57 -24.76 -5.24
CA PRO A 200 -12.04 -24.73 -5.29
C PRO A 200 -12.64 -23.31 -5.29
N ALA A 201 -12.06 -22.37 -4.50
CA ALA A 201 -12.52 -20.98 -4.45
C ALA A 201 -12.33 -20.27 -5.79
N LEU A 202 -11.17 -20.40 -6.44
CA LEU A 202 -10.89 -19.83 -7.76
C LEU A 202 -11.79 -20.44 -8.84
N ARG A 203 -12.02 -21.76 -8.75
CA ARG A 203 -12.93 -22.45 -9.67
C ARG A 203 -14.36 -21.95 -9.54
N ALA A 204 -14.84 -21.78 -8.31
CA ALA A 204 -16.20 -21.29 -8.05
C ALA A 204 -16.39 -19.84 -8.55
N ALA A 205 -15.38 -18.99 -8.38
CA ALA A 205 -15.38 -17.61 -8.85
C ALA A 205 -15.06 -17.46 -10.35
N GLY A 206 -14.53 -18.50 -11.01
CA GLY A 206 -14.11 -18.47 -12.41
C GLY A 206 -12.88 -17.61 -12.69
N VAL A 207 -12.06 -17.34 -11.66
CA VAL A 207 -10.90 -16.45 -11.71
C VAL A 207 -9.57 -17.20 -11.54
N VAL A 208 -8.45 -16.53 -11.86
CA VAL A 208 -7.09 -16.99 -11.55
C VAL A 208 -6.63 -16.44 -10.20
N ASP A 209 -5.51 -16.94 -9.68
CA ASP A 209 -4.93 -16.45 -8.44
C ASP A 209 -4.38 -15.02 -8.59
N ALA A 210 -4.81 -14.12 -7.71
CA ALA A 210 -4.47 -12.70 -7.73
C ALA A 210 -2.96 -12.49 -7.48
N GLY A 211 -2.39 -13.14 -6.46
CA GLY A 211 -0.98 -13.06 -6.13
C GLY A 211 -0.07 -13.60 -7.25
N ALA A 212 -0.47 -14.71 -7.90
CA ALA A 212 0.25 -15.26 -9.04
C ALA A 212 0.22 -14.35 -10.27
N LEU A 213 -0.87 -13.59 -10.47
CA LEU A 213 -0.91 -12.57 -11.50
C LEU A 213 0.10 -11.45 -11.22
N GLY A 214 0.22 -11.01 -9.97
CA GLY A 214 1.24 -10.04 -9.55
C GLY A 214 2.67 -10.56 -9.81
N LEU A 215 2.94 -11.83 -9.50
CA LEU A 215 4.23 -12.48 -9.82
C LEU A 215 4.51 -12.47 -11.34
N LEU A 216 3.52 -12.78 -12.16
CA LEU A 216 3.66 -12.75 -13.62
C LEU A 216 4.01 -11.34 -14.12
N VAL A 217 3.39 -10.30 -13.59
CA VAL A 217 3.70 -8.90 -13.91
C VAL A 217 5.18 -8.59 -13.64
N MET A 218 5.72 -9.05 -12.51
CA MET A 218 7.13 -8.83 -12.18
C MET A 218 8.09 -9.62 -13.07
N LEU A 219 7.75 -10.84 -13.46
CA LEU A 219 8.54 -11.65 -14.38
C LEU A 219 8.51 -11.08 -15.81
N ASP A 220 7.37 -10.55 -16.26
CA ASP A 220 7.26 -9.85 -17.55
C ASP A 220 8.08 -8.55 -17.54
N ALA A 221 8.08 -7.78 -16.44
CA ALA A 221 8.95 -6.62 -16.28
C ALA A 221 10.44 -6.99 -16.37
N LEU A 222 10.84 -8.12 -15.76
CA LEU A 222 12.21 -8.63 -15.87
C LEU A 222 12.56 -9.00 -17.32
N CYS A 223 11.66 -9.71 -18.03
CA CYS A 223 11.84 -10.01 -19.45
C CYS A 223 12.05 -8.73 -20.26
N GLY A 224 11.25 -7.71 -20.01
CA GLY A 224 11.36 -6.42 -20.70
C GLY A 224 12.72 -5.74 -20.49
N VAL A 225 13.28 -5.84 -19.27
CA VAL A 225 14.61 -5.30 -18.96
C VAL A 225 15.72 -6.06 -19.68
N VAL A 226 15.76 -7.39 -19.55
CA VAL A 226 16.87 -8.19 -20.08
C VAL A 226 16.84 -8.36 -21.59
N THR A 227 15.67 -8.21 -22.22
CA THR A 227 15.53 -8.30 -23.69
C THR A 227 15.55 -6.94 -24.38
N GLY A 228 15.42 -5.85 -23.63
CA GLY A 228 15.26 -4.50 -24.20
C GLY A 228 13.98 -4.31 -25.01
N SER A 229 13.00 -5.21 -24.88
CA SER A 229 11.75 -5.22 -25.62
C SER A 229 10.57 -5.24 -24.67
N GLU A 230 9.46 -4.61 -25.01
CA GLU A 230 8.25 -4.78 -24.22
C GLU A 230 7.78 -6.25 -24.26
N PRO A 231 7.39 -6.83 -23.12
CA PRO A 231 6.82 -8.17 -23.09
C PRO A 231 5.55 -8.23 -23.93
N PRO A 232 5.17 -9.40 -24.49
CA PRO A 232 3.95 -9.52 -25.25
C PRO A 232 2.74 -9.15 -24.38
N PRO A 233 1.73 -8.47 -24.94
CA PRO A 233 0.54 -8.10 -24.19
C PRO A 233 -0.13 -9.35 -23.61
N ARG A 234 -0.32 -9.37 -22.29
CA ARG A 234 -1.01 -10.45 -21.59
C ARG A 234 -2.51 -10.22 -21.60
N GLN A 235 -3.26 -11.33 -21.57
CA GLN A 235 -4.71 -11.29 -21.38
C GLN A 235 -5.04 -10.58 -20.05
N ARG A 236 -6.12 -9.77 -20.08
CA ARG A 236 -6.74 -9.27 -18.85
C ARG A 236 -7.74 -10.27 -18.34
N TYR A 237 -7.76 -10.43 -17.04
CA TYR A 237 -8.66 -11.32 -16.34
C TYR A 237 -9.74 -10.49 -15.65
N HIS A 238 -10.99 -10.94 -15.75
CA HIS A 238 -12.13 -10.28 -15.09
C HIS A 238 -12.98 -11.36 -14.43
N ARG A 239 -13.56 -11.03 -13.30
CA ARG A 239 -14.55 -11.88 -12.64
C ARG A 239 -15.79 -11.96 -13.55
N GLN A 240 -16.16 -13.16 -14.00
CA GLN A 240 -17.38 -13.34 -14.77
C GLN A 240 -18.56 -13.26 -13.81
N VAL A 241 -19.33 -12.18 -13.88
CA VAL A 241 -20.64 -12.10 -13.20
C VAL A 241 -21.59 -13.02 -13.96
N THR A 242 -21.71 -14.28 -13.56
CA THR A 242 -22.76 -15.16 -14.05
C THR A 242 -24.06 -14.75 -13.38
N THR A 243 -24.93 -14.09 -14.14
CA THR A 243 -26.34 -13.88 -13.81
C THR A 243 -27.10 -15.21 -13.94
N GLU A 244 -26.76 -16.20 -13.15
CA GLU A 244 -27.56 -17.37 -12.91
C GLU A 244 -27.68 -17.61 -11.42
N THR A 245 -28.90 -17.36 -10.92
CA THR A 245 -29.38 -17.75 -9.61
C THR A 245 -29.23 -19.27 -9.44
N SER A 246 -28.08 -19.70 -8.96
CA SER A 246 -27.91 -21.06 -8.48
C SER A 246 -27.35 -21.00 -7.08
N ARG A 247 -28.22 -21.28 -6.12
CA ARG A 247 -27.86 -21.63 -4.74
C ARG A 247 -26.84 -22.77 -4.74
N ALA A 248 -25.57 -22.45 -4.79
CA ALA A 248 -24.52 -23.42 -4.54
C ALA A 248 -24.21 -23.40 -3.04
N VAL A 249 -24.66 -24.44 -2.36
CA VAL A 249 -24.27 -24.78 -0.98
C VAL A 249 -22.76 -25.00 -0.99
N MET A 250 -22.00 -24.13 -0.32
CA MET A 250 -20.58 -24.32 -0.04
C MET A 250 -20.39 -25.60 0.78
N PRO A 251 -19.42 -26.46 0.44
CA PRO A 251 -19.07 -27.58 1.30
C PRO A 251 -18.34 -27.04 2.54
N ARG A 252 -18.97 -27.23 3.69
CA ARG A 252 -18.35 -26.96 4.99
C ARG A 252 -17.12 -27.83 5.13
N SER A 253 -15.96 -27.22 5.29
CA SER A 253 -14.75 -27.89 5.76
C SER A 253 -15.01 -28.49 7.15
N ASN A 254 -15.03 -29.82 7.20
CA ASN A 254 -15.14 -30.56 8.44
C ASN A 254 -13.77 -30.57 9.15
N ASN A 255 -13.50 -29.56 9.95
CA ASN A 255 -12.60 -29.74 11.10
C ASN A 255 -13.43 -29.51 12.37
N ARG A 256 -13.78 -30.61 13.00
CA ARG A 256 -14.45 -30.62 14.29
C ARG A 256 -13.49 -30.13 15.36
N LEU A 257 -13.75 -28.94 15.86
CA LEU A 257 -13.55 -28.62 17.26
C LEU A 257 -14.91 -28.24 17.83
N ASP A 258 -15.24 -28.86 18.97
CA ASP A 258 -16.56 -28.92 19.54
C ASP A 258 -17.21 -27.54 19.69
N SER A 259 -18.40 -27.42 19.10
CA SER A 259 -19.28 -26.26 19.14
C SER A 259 -19.86 -26.05 20.53
N VAL A 260 -19.58 -24.88 21.11
CA VAL A 260 -20.54 -24.22 22.00
C VAL A 260 -21.30 -23.20 21.13
N GLN A 261 -22.60 -23.43 20.96
CA GLN A 261 -23.50 -22.53 20.26
C GLN A 261 -23.71 -21.26 21.09
N VAL A 262 -23.25 -20.13 20.58
CA VAL A 262 -23.90 -18.82 20.74
C VAL A 262 -23.64 -18.07 19.43
N GLY A 263 -24.71 -17.57 18.79
CA GLY A 263 -24.61 -16.85 17.53
C GLY A 263 -24.02 -15.45 17.74
N GLU A 264 -22.72 -15.32 17.49
CA GLU A 264 -22.02 -14.06 17.27
C GLU A 264 -21.18 -14.25 16.02
N ALA A 265 -21.25 -13.29 15.10
CA ALA A 265 -20.34 -13.22 13.97
C ALA A 265 -18.92 -13.15 14.53
N ILE A 266 -18.08 -14.15 14.22
CA ILE A 266 -16.68 -14.16 14.67
C ILE A 266 -15.97 -13.12 13.82
N VAL A 267 -15.71 -11.94 14.40
CA VAL A 267 -14.84 -10.92 13.81
C VAL A 267 -13.42 -11.48 13.84
N GLY A 268 -12.82 -11.68 12.68
CA GLY A 268 -11.42 -12.05 12.54
C GLY A 268 -10.55 -10.79 12.46
N TYR A 269 -9.28 -10.92 12.82
CA TYR A 269 -8.29 -9.86 12.71
C TYR A 269 -7.09 -10.34 11.90
N GLU A 270 -6.63 -9.48 10.99
CA GLU A 270 -5.30 -9.55 10.44
C GLU A 270 -4.35 -8.87 11.43
N VAL A 271 -3.33 -9.57 11.86
CA VAL A 271 -2.28 -9.03 12.73
C VAL A 271 -0.94 -9.16 12.01
N LEU A 272 -0.26 -8.04 11.86
CA LEU A 272 1.07 -7.97 11.27
C LEU A 272 1.99 -7.20 12.22
N TYR A 273 3.20 -7.71 12.42
CA TYR A 273 4.26 -7.02 13.16
C TYR A 273 5.65 -7.44 12.69
N GLN A 274 6.61 -6.59 12.97
CA GLN A 274 8.02 -6.86 12.74
C GLN A 274 8.69 -7.28 14.04
N LEU A 275 9.72 -8.13 13.93
CA LEU A 275 10.53 -8.57 15.06
C LEU A 275 12.01 -8.33 14.75
N SER A 276 12.76 -8.01 15.78
CA SER A 276 14.22 -7.98 15.78
C SER A 276 14.78 -8.85 16.91
N ASP A 277 16.06 -9.19 16.77
CA ASP A 277 16.80 -9.93 17.78
C ASP A 277 16.30 -11.37 18.03
N ILE A 278 15.76 -12.04 16.99
CA ILE A 278 15.39 -13.46 17.05
C ILE A 278 16.19 -14.26 16.01
N ASP A 279 16.42 -15.55 16.31
CA ASP A 279 17.04 -16.51 15.39
C ASP A 279 16.00 -17.35 14.65
N ASP A 280 16.48 -18.17 13.69
CA ASP A 280 15.65 -19.04 12.87
C ASP A 280 14.83 -20.04 13.71
N ALA A 281 15.40 -20.55 14.83
CA ALA A 281 14.72 -21.49 15.70
C ALA A 281 13.54 -20.83 16.41
N THR A 282 13.73 -19.61 16.93
CA THR A 282 12.67 -18.80 17.55
C THR A 282 11.58 -18.44 16.53
N ALA A 283 11.95 -18.13 15.28
CA ALA A 283 10.98 -17.86 14.23
C ALA A 283 10.10 -19.07 13.86
N ILE A 284 10.67 -20.28 13.87
CA ILE A 284 9.92 -21.52 13.68
C ILE A 284 8.94 -21.75 14.85
N GLU A 285 9.35 -21.51 16.09
CA GLU A 285 8.48 -21.62 17.26
C GLU A 285 7.38 -20.58 17.24
N LEU A 286 7.69 -19.33 16.88
CA LEU A 286 6.73 -18.25 16.69
C LEU A 286 5.66 -18.65 15.67
N ARG A 287 6.07 -19.13 14.50
CA ARG A 287 5.14 -19.58 13.46
C ARG A 287 4.21 -20.67 13.98
N ARG A 288 4.76 -21.67 14.70
CA ARG A 288 3.97 -22.74 15.29
C ARG A 288 2.94 -22.20 16.28
N ALA A 289 3.35 -21.32 17.18
CA ALA A 289 2.46 -20.72 18.18
C ALA A 289 1.34 -19.88 17.55
N LEU A 290 1.66 -19.11 16.52
CA LEU A 290 0.65 -18.36 15.75
C LEU A 290 -0.32 -19.28 15.01
N THR A 291 0.14 -20.40 14.46
CA THR A 291 -0.70 -21.40 13.76
C THR A 291 -1.68 -22.10 14.71
N GLU A 292 -1.40 -22.13 16.02
CA GLU A 292 -2.32 -22.69 17.03
C GLU A 292 -3.51 -21.73 17.33
N ILE A 293 -3.38 -20.42 17.06
CA ILE A 293 -4.38 -19.41 17.38
C ILE A 293 -5.05 -18.78 16.16
N GLY A 294 -4.58 -19.08 14.95
CA GLY A 294 -5.07 -18.47 13.72
C GLY A 294 -4.71 -19.25 12.47
N ASP A 295 -5.10 -18.73 11.34
CA ASP A 295 -4.79 -19.24 10.01
C ASP A 295 -4.00 -18.23 9.16
N SER A 296 -3.67 -18.58 7.92
CA SER A 296 -2.91 -17.71 6.99
C SER A 296 -1.59 -17.19 7.57
N VAL A 297 -0.96 -17.99 8.44
CA VAL A 297 0.25 -17.59 9.16
C VAL A 297 1.45 -17.58 8.23
N VAL A 298 2.16 -16.45 8.22
CA VAL A 298 3.43 -16.26 7.51
C VAL A 298 4.43 -15.61 8.47
N VAL A 299 5.61 -16.23 8.62
CA VAL A 299 6.74 -15.65 9.38
C VAL A 299 7.97 -15.68 8.49
N ALA A 300 8.46 -14.51 8.11
CA ALA A 300 9.50 -14.32 7.10
C ALA A 300 10.61 -13.41 7.60
N GLY A 301 11.87 -13.81 7.38
CA GLY A 301 13.06 -13.02 7.74
C GLY A 301 13.79 -12.45 6.52
N ASP A 302 14.58 -11.40 6.76
CA ASP A 302 15.45 -10.77 5.75
C ASP A 302 16.83 -11.45 5.61
N GLY A 303 17.11 -12.44 6.45
CA GLY A 303 18.42 -13.08 6.54
C GLY A 303 19.44 -12.30 7.38
N ASN A 304 19.09 -11.12 7.93
CA ASN A 304 19.96 -10.24 8.71
C ASN A 304 19.42 -9.97 10.13
N GLY A 305 18.46 -10.80 10.60
CA GLY A 305 17.91 -10.72 11.96
C GLY A 305 16.64 -9.90 12.09
N SER A 306 16.09 -9.35 11.00
CA SER A 306 14.77 -8.73 10.98
C SER A 306 13.73 -9.71 10.43
N TRP A 307 12.57 -9.77 11.08
CA TRP A 307 11.50 -10.69 10.75
C TRP A 307 10.17 -9.95 10.62
N SER A 308 9.26 -10.47 9.81
CA SER A 308 7.87 -10.04 9.72
C SER A 308 6.97 -11.22 10.03
N ALA A 309 5.96 -11.03 10.87
CA ALA A 309 4.95 -12.04 11.17
C ALA A 309 3.57 -11.51 10.76
N HIS A 310 2.77 -12.38 10.15
CA HIS A 310 1.40 -12.13 9.71
C HIS A 310 0.52 -13.30 10.14
N VAL A 311 -0.66 -13.02 10.67
CA VAL A 311 -1.63 -14.04 11.09
C VAL A 311 -3.06 -13.51 11.02
N HIS A 312 -3.99 -14.35 10.57
CA HIS A 312 -5.42 -14.13 10.69
C HIS A 312 -5.94 -14.85 11.93
N THR A 313 -6.51 -14.13 12.90
CA THR A 313 -6.92 -14.69 14.18
C THR A 313 -8.16 -13.99 14.75
N ALA A 314 -8.95 -14.71 15.53
CA ALA A 314 -10.02 -14.11 16.31
C ALA A 314 -9.50 -13.36 17.58
N ASN A 315 -8.23 -13.54 17.95
CA ASN A 315 -7.63 -12.94 19.15
C ASN A 315 -6.34 -12.19 18.82
N ALA A 316 -6.49 -10.96 18.35
CA ALA A 316 -5.36 -10.11 17.97
C ALA A 316 -4.41 -9.83 19.16
N GLY A 317 -4.93 -9.68 20.38
CA GLY A 317 -4.11 -9.46 21.56
C GLY A 317 -3.16 -10.62 21.83
N LEU A 318 -3.66 -11.86 21.76
CA LEU A 318 -2.85 -13.06 21.96
C LEU A 318 -1.77 -13.20 20.89
N ALA A 319 -2.06 -12.84 19.63
CA ALA A 319 -1.07 -12.86 18.57
C ALA A 319 0.09 -11.88 18.84
N VAL A 320 -0.22 -10.70 19.37
CA VAL A 320 0.79 -9.71 19.78
C VAL A 320 1.59 -10.22 21.00
N ASP A 321 0.93 -10.80 22.01
CA ASP A 321 1.59 -11.35 23.20
C ASP A 321 2.57 -12.48 22.83
N ILE A 322 2.21 -13.34 21.87
CA ILE A 322 3.10 -14.40 21.34
C ILE A 322 4.33 -13.75 20.69
N GLY A 323 4.15 -12.69 19.91
CA GLY A 323 5.25 -11.94 19.32
C GLY A 323 6.19 -11.30 20.35
N ILE A 324 5.62 -10.68 21.40
CA ILE A 324 6.39 -10.11 22.52
C ILE A 324 7.20 -11.20 23.22
N GLY A 325 6.62 -12.39 23.40
CA GLY A 325 7.29 -13.53 24.01
C GLY A 325 8.45 -14.10 23.16
N ALA A 326 8.39 -13.95 21.85
CA ALA A 326 9.42 -14.40 20.93
C ALA A 326 10.59 -13.42 20.82
N GLY A 327 10.33 -12.10 20.84
CA GLY A 327 11.38 -11.11 20.64
C GLY A 327 10.89 -9.67 20.74
N ARG A 328 11.71 -8.74 20.26
CA ARG A 328 11.36 -7.33 20.24
C ARG A 328 10.48 -7.02 19.04
N ILE A 329 9.19 -6.76 19.28
CA ILE A 329 8.24 -6.41 18.24
C ILE A 329 8.17 -4.90 18.01
N HIS A 330 7.88 -4.51 16.76
CA HIS A 330 7.62 -3.13 16.33
C HIS A 330 6.75 -3.12 15.08
N GLY A 331 6.20 -1.95 14.72
CA GLY A 331 5.37 -1.81 13.53
C GLY A 331 4.09 -2.65 13.56
N VAL A 332 3.49 -2.85 14.75
CA VAL A 332 2.27 -3.66 14.92
C VAL A 332 1.12 -2.99 14.17
N ARG A 333 0.45 -3.78 13.32
CA ARG A 333 -0.77 -3.41 12.61
C ARG A 333 -1.83 -4.47 12.89
N ILE A 334 -3.03 -4.04 13.17
CA ILE A 334 -4.19 -4.91 13.40
C ILE A 334 -5.33 -4.35 12.57
N ALA A 335 -5.84 -5.13 11.63
CA ALA A 335 -7.02 -4.83 10.83
C ALA A 335 -8.10 -5.87 11.13
N ALA A 336 -9.37 -5.47 11.17
CA ALA A 336 -10.48 -6.39 11.29
C ALA A 336 -10.93 -6.84 9.89
N PHE A 337 -11.18 -8.14 9.70
CA PHE A 337 -11.78 -8.65 8.47
C PHE A 337 -13.03 -9.48 8.77
N GLY A 338 -13.96 -9.53 7.83
CA GLY A 338 -15.12 -10.45 7.91
C GLY A 338 -16.39 -9.88 8.51
N ALA A 339 -16.62 -8.57 8.47
CA ALA A 339 -17.95 -8.00 8.68
C ALA A 339 -18.75 -7.78 7.37
N GLY A 340 -18.27 -8.25 6.24
CA GLY A 340 -18.92 -8.11 4.94
C GLY A 340 -19.18 -9.44 4.25
N GLU A 341 -20.46 -9.83 4.15
CA GLU A 341 -21.09 -10.93 3.42
C GLU A 341 -21.45 -12.17 4.25
N ASN A 342 -22.50 -12.05 5.05
CA ASN A 342 -23.56 -13.06 5.18
C ASN A 342 -24.69 -12.51 6.04
N CYS A 343 -25.50 -11.63 5.47
CA CYS A 343 -26.85 -11.41 5.93
C CYS A 343 -27.81 -11.95 4.87
N ASP A 344 -27.93 -13.29 4.80
CA ASP A 344 -29.07 -13.94 4.18
C ASP A 344 -30.12 -14.22 5.23
N THR A 345 -31.13 -13.35 5.21
CA THR A 345 -32.52 -13.66 5.45
C THR A 345 -32.87 -14.54 6.65
N ALA A 346 -32.94 -13.92 7.82
CA ALA A 346 -34.01 -14.28 8.75
C ALA A 346 -35.23 -13.45 8.37
N THR A 347 -36.25 -14.11 7.85
CA THR A 347 -37.61 -13.57 7.68
C THR A 347 -38.12 -13.06 9.00
N SER A 348 -38.08 -11.75 9.20
CA SER A 348 -38.85 -11.05 10.22
C SER A 348 -40.24 -10.74 9.67
N PRO A 349 -41.29 -10.80 10.49
CA PRO A 349 -42.64 -10.49 10.08
C PRO A 349 -42.80 -9.01 9.69
N PRO A 350 -43.76 -8.63 8.84
CA PRO A 350 -43.92 -7.26 8.39
C PRO A 350 -44.47 -6.39 9.52
N GLY A 351 -43.70 -5.44 9.96
CA GLY A 351 -44.12 -4.42 10.90
C GLY A 351 -42.94 -3.52 11.31
N ASP A 352 -43.10 -2.28 10.92
CA ASP A 352 -42.32 -1.09 11.26
C ASP A 352 -41.07 -0.83 10.41
N SER A 353 -41.20 0.26 9.62
CA SER A 353 -40.16 0.94 8.92
C SER A 353 -38.98 1.25 9.87
N VAL A 354 -37.88 0.49 9.72
CA VAL A 354 -36.59 0.87 10.31
C VAL A 354 -36.06 2.00 9.47
N GLU A 355 -36.10 3.23 10.00
CA GLU A 355 -35.33 4.35 9.48
C GLU A 355 -33.87 3.91 9.42
N PHE A 356 -33.23 4.05 8.26
CA PHE A 356 -31.78 3.96 8.12
C PHE A 356 -31.17 5.02 9.03
N ILE A 357 -30.67 4.61 10.19
CA ILE A 357 -29.93 5.49 11.09
C ILE A 357 -28.54 5.66 10.46
N GLY A 358 -28.34 6.78 9.76
CA GLY A 358 -27.09 7.13 9.12
C GLY A 358 -25.91 7.16 10.11
N ARG A 359 -24.70 7.03 9.60
CA ARG A 359 -23.47 7.19 10.40
C ARG A 359 -23.19 8.68 10.67
N GLU A 360 -22.43 8.97 11.73
CA GLU A 360 -21.97 10.31 12.06
C GLU A 360 -20.45 10.42 11.85
N ILE A 361 -20.00 11.51 11.23
CA ILE A 361 -18.58 11.86 11.23
C ILE A 361 -18.33 12.86 12.34
N LEU A 362 -17.40 12.54 13.26
CA LEU A 362 -16.97 13.42 14.33
C LEU A 362 -15.53 13.88 14.09
N ALA A 363 -15.31 15.17 13.91
CA ALA A 363 -14.00 15.74 13.69
C ALA A 363 -13.54 16.59 14.87
N VAL A 364 -12.28 16.42 15.29
CA VAL A 364 -11.62 17.30 16.27
C VAL A 364 -10.98 18.45 15.49
N VAL A 365 -11.38 19.69 15.78
CA VAL A 365 -11.04 20.86 14.96
C VAL A 365 -10.66 22.05 15.83
N ALA A 366 -9.71 22.87 15.36
CA ALA A 366 -9.34 24.15 15.96
C ALA A 366 -9.59 25.28 14.95
N GLY A 367 -10.13 26.40 15.43
CA GLY A 367 -10.42 27.61 14.63
C GLY A 367 -11.84 27.67 14.08
N ASP A 368 -12.42 28.87 14.07
CA ASP A 368 -13.81 29.11 13.66
C ASP A 368 -14.04 28.82 12.17
N GLY A 369 -13.06 29.13 11.32
CA GLY A 369 -13.17 28.88 9.89
C GLY A 369 -13.06 27.38 9.55
N ALA A 370 -12.16 26.67 10.21
CA ALA A 370 -12.06 25.22 10.06
C ALA A 370 -13.33 24.52 10.55
N GLU A 371 -13.91 24.96 11.68
CA GLU A 371 -15.22 24.47 12.16
C GLU A 371 -16.29 24.60 11.09
N GLN A 372 -16.39 25.79 10.44
CA GLN A 372 -17.39 26.02 9.40
C GLN A 372 -17.18 25.11 8.18
N LEU A 373 -15.93 24.88 7.77
CA LEU A 373 -15.61 23.97 6.66
C LEU A 373 -16.07 22.54 6.96
N TYR A 374 -15.74 22.02 8.14
CA TYR A 374 -16.12 20.66 8.53
C TYR A 374 -17.64 20.50 8.70
N LEU A 375 -18.32 21.51 9.26
CA LEU A 375 -19.78 21.51 9.38
C LEU A 375 -20.47 21.57 8.01
N ALA A 376 -19.91 22.34 7.05
CA ALA A 376 -20.45 22.44 5.69
C ALA A 376 -20.40 21.09 4.94
N GLU A 377 -19.39 20.29 5.20
CA GLU A 377 -19.24 18.93 4.66
C GLU A 377 -19.95 17.85 5.50
N GLY A 378 -20.77 18.26 6.46
CA GLY A 378 -21.65 17.35 7.22
C GLY A 378 -21.03 16.69 8.44
N ALA A 379 -19.80 17.01 8.82
CA ALA A 379 -19.19 16.49 10.03
C ALA A 379 -19.71 17.23 11.28
N ARG A 380 -19.88 16.50 12.38
CA ARG A 380 -20.02 17.11 13.71
C ARG A 380 -18.65 17.48 14.24
N VAL A 381 -18.50 18.66 14.79
CA VAL A 381 -17.22 19.20 15.25
C VAL A 381 -17.10 19.17 16.76
N LEU A 382 -15.92 18.74 17.25
CA LEU A 382 -15.46 18.89 18.62
C LEU A 382 -14.29 19.87 18.65
N ARG A 383 -14.50 21.06 19.24
CA ARG A 383 -13.49 22.13 19.31
C ARG A 383 -12.39 21.80 20.33
N CYS A 384 -11.13 21.87 19.90
CA CYS A 384 -9.96 21.62 20.76
C CYS A 384 -9.17 22.89 21.15
N ASP A 385 -9.49 24.05 20.57
CA ASP A 385 -8.88 25.35 20.89
C ASP A 385 -9.66 26.13 21.97
N THR A 386 -10.94 25.85 22.14
CA THR A 386 -11.78 26.47 23.18
C THR A 386 -11.74 25.69 24.49
N THR A 387 -11.49 24.39 24.42
CA THR A 387 -11.37 23.49 25.58
C THR A 387 -10.41 22.37 25.21
N GLU A 388 -9.46 22.05 26.09
CA GLU A 388 -8.53 20.94 25.85
C GLU A 388 -9.31 19.63 25.67
N VAL A 389 -9.15 19.00 24.51
CA VAL A 389 -9.79 17.74 24.17
C VAL A 389 -8.87 16.61 24.57
N GLY A 390 -9.21 15.93 25.67
CA GLY A 390 -8.55 14.69 26.08
C GLY A 390 -9.42 13.46 25.77
N PRO A 391 -8.93 12.25 26.13
CA PRO A 391 -9.65 10.99 25.88
C PRO A 391 -11.07 10.97 26.42
N THR A 392 -11.30 11.55 27.59
CA THR A 392 -12.63 11.59 28.23
C THR A 392 -13.63 12.42 27.45
N GLN A 393 -13.22 13.59 26.94
CA GLN A 393 -14.09 14.49 26.18
C GLN A 393 -14.42 13.87 24.82
N LEU A 394 -13.44 13.29 24.13
CA LEU A 394 -13.68 12.63 22.86
C LEU A 394 -14.60 11.40 23.03
N CYS A 395 -14.37 10.57 24.04
CA CYS A 395 -15.24 9.44 24.35
C CYS A 395 -16.67 9.90 24.66
N ALA A 396 -16.84 10.96 25.47
CA ALA A 396 -18.16 11.51 25.79
C ALA A 396 -18.87 12.05 24.53
N ALA A 397 -18.14 12.69 23.62
CA ALA A 397 -18.69 13.15 22.35
C ALA A 397 -19.16 11.98 21.46
N ILE A 398 -18.38 10.91 21.39
CA ILE A 398 -18.75 9.70 20.63
C ILE A 398 -19.98 9.02 21.24
N VAL A 399 -19.97 8.78 22.55
CA VAL A 399 -21.09 8.13 23.24
C VAL A 399 -22.36 8.96 23.18
N GLY A 400 -22.23 10.30 23.22
CA GLY A 400 -23.33 11.24 23.07
C GLY A 400 -23.87 11.39 21.63
N SER A 401 -23.29 10.73 20.64
CA SER A 401 -23.83 10.67 19.28
C SER A 401 -25.23 10.04 19.25
N GLY A 402 -26.11 10.55 18.42
CA GLY A 402 -27.40 9.93 18.11
C GLY A 402 -27.28 8.66 17.25
N HIS A 403 -26.12 8.43 16.63
CA HIS A 403 -25.84 7.35 15.70
C HIS A 403 -25.10 6.20 16.40
N THR A 404 -25.32 4.99 15.96
CA THR A 404 -24.60 3.81 16.46
C THR A 404 -23.19 3.77 15.89
N GLU A 405 -23.05 4.12 14.60
CA GLU A 405 -21.78 4.17 13.89
C GLU A 405 -21.21 5.59 13.89
N VAL A 406 -19.93 5.74 14.29
CA VAL A 406 -19.25 7.02 14.35
C VAL A 406 -17.85 6.91 13.74
N LEU A 407 -17.60 7.63 12.65
CA LEU A 407 -16.27 7.82 12.07
C LEU A 407 -15.61 9.01 12.73
N VAL A 408 -14.40 8.86 13.24
CA VAL A 408 -13.70 9.91 13.98
C VAL A 408 -12.48 10.39 13.23
N LEU A 409 -12.40 11.70 12.97
CA LEU A 409 -11.24 12.41 12.43
C LEU A 409 -10.52 13.13 13.59
N PRO A 410 -9.49 12.52 14.19
CA PRO A 410 -8.81 13.11 15.36
C PRO A 410 -7.92 14.31 15.01
N ASN A 411 -7.51 14.46 13.75
CA ASN A 411 -6.73 15.59 13.21
C ASN A 411 -5.47 15.94 14.04
N GLY A 412 -4.84 14.93 14.62
CA GLY A 412 -3.62 15.08 15.42
C GLY A 412 -3.83 15.59 16.86
N ALA A 413 -5.07 15.75 17.31
CA ALA A 413 -5.38 16.30 18.64
C ALA A 413 -5.01 15.36 19.80
N LEU A 414 -5.02 14.04 19.56
CA LEU A 414 -4.70 13.02 20.57
C LEU A 414 -3.59 12.09 20.07
N SER A 415 -2.86 11.50 21.00
CA SER A 415 -1.88 10.46 20.69
C SER A 415 -2.55 9.15 20.27
N ALA A 416 -1.82 8.31 19.53
CA ALA A 416 -2.32 7.00 19.10
C ALA A 416 -2.78 6.13 20.30
N GLN A 417 -2.05 6.17 21.41
CA GLN A 417 -2.41 5.42 22.63
C GLN A 417 -3.73 5.90 23.23
N GLU A 418 -3.97 7.21 23.24
CA GLU A 418 -5.21 7.80 23.73
C GLU A 418 -6.39 7.45 22.81
N LEU A 419 -6.19 7.48 21.48
CA LEU A 419 -7.22 7.11 20.50
C LEU A 419 -7.63 5.63 20.66
N VAL A 420 -6.69 4.73 20.90
CA VAL A 420 -7.00 3.32 21.20
C VAL A 420 -7.85 3.20 22.46
N ALA A 421 -7.49 3.91 23.54
CA ALA A 421 -8.26 3.90 24.78
C ALA A 421 -9.70 4.43 24.60
N VAL A 422 -9.85 5.52 23.83
CA VAL A 422 -11.16 6.08 23.46
C VAL A 422 -11.98 5.08 22.65
N SER A 423 -11.37 4.44 21.64
CA SER A 423 -12.04 3.45 20.80
C SER A 423 -12.60 2.28 21.63
N VAL A 424 -11.77 1.73 22.53
CA VAL A 424 -12.20 0.64 23.44
C VAL A 424 -13.33 1.09 24.37
N ALA A 425 -13.20 2.27 24.98
CA ALA A 425 -14.22 2.80 25.90
C ALA A 425 -15.56 3.05 25.19
N SER A 426 -15.52 3.59 23.97
CA SER A 426 -16.71 3.90 23.17
C SER A 426 -17.42 2.62 22.69
N ARG A 427 -16.67 1.60 22.28
CA ARG A 427 -17.23 0.28 21.92
C ARG A 427 -17.87 -0.40 23.11
N ASN A 428 -17.26 -0.34 24.30
CA ASN A 428 -17.85 -0.85 25.54
C ASN A 428 -19.15 -0.13 25.92
N ALA A 429 -19.34 1.09 25.45
CA ALA A 429 -20.58 1.86 25.60
C ALA A 429 -21.61 1.61 24.47
N GLY A 430 -21.38 0.61 23.60
CA GLY A 430 -22.29 0.20 22.53
C GLY A 430 -22.23 1.05 21.25
N LYS A 431 -21.11 1.76 21.02
CA LYS A 431 -20.87 2.52 19.77
C LYS A 431 -19.95 1.72 18.85
N ASP A 432 -20.28 1.69 17.58
CA ASP A 432 -19.35 1.24 16.53
C ASP A 432 -18.49 2.43 16.10
N VAL A 433 -17.19 2.38 16.43
CA VAL A 433 -16.28 3.52 16.26
C VAL A 433 -15.09 3.14 15.40
N LEU A 434 -14.90 3.89 14.32
CA LEU A 434 -13.74 3.80 13.45
C LEU A 434 -12.92 5.10 13.57
N MET A 435 -11.65 4.96 13.99
CA MET A 435 -10.69 6.08 14.08
C MET A 435 -9.95 6.21 12.75
N LEU A 436 -10.21 7.29 12.02
CA LEU A 436 -9.56 7.57 10.74
C LEU A 436 -8.15 8.17 10.97
N PRO A 437 -7.14 7.80 10.18
CA PRO A 437 -5.74 8.19 10.40
C PRO A 437 -5.45 9.62 9.93
N SER A 438 -6.08 10.62 10.53
CA SER A 438 -5.82 12.04 10.25
C SER A 438 -4.92 12.66 11.32
N ALA A 439 -3.71 13.09 10.92
CA ALA A 439 -2.73 13.74 11.80
C ALA A 439 -2.78 15.28 11.72
N SER A 440 -3.59 15.83 10.81
CA SER A 440 -3.79 17.27 10.61
C SER A 440 -5.20 17.55 10.10
N MET A 441 -5.64 18.80 10.24
CA MET A 441 -6.95 19.19 9.71
C MET A 441 -7.00 19.15 8.17
N VAL A 442 -5.89 19.39 7.46
CA VAL A 442 -5.88 19.26 5.98
C VAL A 442 -6.08 17.81 5.54
N GLN A 443 -5.51 16.84 6.27
CA GLN A 443 -5.78 15.42 6.02
C GLN A 443 -7.23 15.03 6.34
N GLY A 444 -7.78 15.60 7.41
CA GLY A 444 -9.19 15.38 7.76
C GLY A 444 -10.15 15.97 6.73
N LEU A 445 -9.82 17.11 6.12
CA LEU A 445 -10.60 17.71 5.02
C LEU A 445 -10.54 16.84 3.76
N ALA A 446 -9.35 16.33 3.38
CA ALA A 446 -9.20 15.41 2.26
C ALA A 446 -10.02 14.13 2.47
N ALA A 447 -9.99 13.58 3.68
CA ALA A 447 -10.85 12.44 4.03
C ALA A 447 -12.34 12.77 3.89
N LEU A 448 -12.76 13.92 4.40
CA LEU A 448 -14.15 14.34 4.40
C LEU A 448 -14.67 14.63 2.98
N ALA A 449 -13.82 15.15 2.09
CA ALA A 449 -14.17 15.44 0.70
C ALA A 449 -14.56 14.20 -0.12
N VAL A 450 -14.11 13.01 0.29
CA VAL A 450 -14.44 11.74 -0.37
C VAL A 450 -15.50 10.93 0.38
N HIS A 451 -16.04 11.47 1.47
CA HIS A 451 -17.12 10.84 2.22
C HIS A 451 -18.36 10.61 1.36
N ASP A 452 -18.87 9.39 1.38
CA ASP A 452 -20.08 9.00 0.68
C ASP A 452 -21.06 8.28 1.64
N PRO A 453 -22.12 8.98 2.08
CA PRO A 453 -23.09 8.42 3.03
C PRO A 453 -23.90 7.24 2.45
N THR A 454 -23.81 6.99 1.13
CA THR A 454 -24.51 5.87 0.48
C THR A 454 -23.71 4.57 0.52
N LYS A 455 -22.39 4.64 0.82
CA LYS A 455 -21.55 3.46 1.00
C LYS A 455 -21.74 2.83 2.38
N GLU A 456 -21.34 1.56 2.52
CA GLU A 456 -21.20 0.95 3.85
C GLU A 456 -20.13 1.67 4.68
N GLY A 457 -20.29 1.68 6.01
CA GLY A 457 -19.41 2.46 6.89
C GLY A 457 -17.94 2.10 6.79
N VAL A 458 -17.65 0.83 6.59
CA VAL A 458 -16.26 0.34 6.45
C VAL A 458 -15.65 0.79 5.11
N ASP A 459 -16.40 0.71 4.01
CA ASP A 459 -15.94 1.12 2.67
C ASP A 459 -15.73 2.63 2.59
N ASP A 460 -16.63 3.39 3.20
CA ASP A 460 -16.51 4.84 3.29
C ASP A 460 -15.29 5.23 4.16
N ALA A 461 -15.15 4.61 5.35
CA ALA A 461 -14.00 4.81 6.23
C ALA A 461 -12.68 4.44 5.54
N PHE A 462 -12.67 3.40 4.72
CA PHE A 462 -11.51 3.01 3.92
C PHE A 462 -11.16 4.10 2.90
N THR A 463 -12.13 4.54 2.08
CA THR A 463 -11.93 5.62 1.09
C THR A 463 -11.43 6.90 1.76
N MET A 464 -12.05 7.28 2.88
CA MET A 464 -11.65 8.44 3.68
C MET A 464 -10.24 8.29 4.26
N SER A 465 -9.87 7.08 4.72
CA SER A 465 -8.53 6.80 5.25
C SER A 465 -7.46 6.87 4.17
N GLU A 466 -7.76 6.39 2.96
CA GLU A 466 -6.85 6.49 1.81
C GLU A 466 -6.60 7.94 1.41
N ALA A 467 -7.64 8.77 1.33
CA ALA A 467 -7.50 10.19 1.05
C ALA A 467 -6.66 10.91 2.11
N ALA A 468 -6.91 10.65 3.41
CA ALA A 468 -6.08 11.20 4.48
C ALA A 468 -4.62 10.76 4.38
N ALA A 469 -4.38 9.48 4.11
CA ALA A 469 -3.02 8.93 3.99
C ALA A 469 -2.30 9.40 2.71
N GLY A 470 -3.02 9.64 1.64
CA GLY A 470 -2.51 10.18 0.37
C GLY A 470 -2.10 11.66 0.48
N THR A 471 -2.71 12.42 1.38
CA THR A 471 -2.42 13.84 1.58
C THR A 471 -1.15 14.01 2.42
N ARG A 472 -0.07 14.49 1.80
CA ARG A 472 1.16 14.92 2.50
C ARG A 472 0.89 16.24 3.17
N TRP A 473 1.22 16.35 4.46
CA TRP A 473 0.92 17.57 5.19
C TRP A 473 2.14 18.16 5.89
N ALA A 474 2.10 19.46 6.05
CA ALA A 474 3.11 20.24 6.77
C ALA A 474 2.48 21.49 7.39
N SER A 475 3.21 22.18 8.26
CA SER A 475 2.78 23.45 8.82
C SER A 475 3.88 24.51 8.78
N VAL A 476 3.46 25.78 8.75
CA VAL A 476 4.35 26.93 8.86
C VAL A 476 4.09 27.63 10.18
N ARG A 477 5.18 27.92 10.92
CA ARG A 477 5.14 28.64 12.21
C ARG A 477 6.17 29.76 12.22
N ILE A 478 6.05 30.64 13.21
CA ILE A 478 7.10 31.61 13.55
C ILE A 478 7.78 31.12 14.82
N ALA A 479 9.11 31.14 14.82
CA ALA A 479 9.90 30.80 16.00
C ALA A 479 9.67 31.83 17.11
N GLU A 480 9.21 31.39 18.27
CA GLU A 480 9.01 32.23 19.46
C GLU A 480 10.31 32.45 20.23
N GLY A 481 11.26 31.56 20.07
CA GLY A 481 12.52 31.57 20.80
C GLY A 481 13.66 30.91 20.02
N ARG A 482 14.86 31.11 20.53
CA ARG A 482 16.04 30.43 19.98
C ARG A 482 16.02 28.96 20.35
N ALA A 483 16.12 28.10 19.34
CA ALA A 483 16.15 26.66 19.52
C ALA A 483 17.09 25.97 18.52
N LEU A 484 17.67 24.84 18.93
CA LEU A 484 18.42 23.95 18.04
C LEU A 484 17.46 22.93 17.43
N THR A 485 17.47 22.85 16.11
CA THR A 485 16.68 21.89 15.33
C THR A 485 17.60 21.00 14.49
N TRP A 486 17.06 20.01 13.81
CA TRP A 486 17.83 19.14 12.91
C TRP A 486 18.45 19.88 11.72
N VAL A 487 17.81 20.96 11.26
CA VAL A 487 18.27 21.75 10.09
C VAL A 487 19.05 23.00 10.48
N GLY A 488 19.24 23.25 11.76
CA GLY A 488 20.01 24.40 12.25
C GLY A 488 19.44 25.03 13.51
N THR A 489 19.96 26.21 13.86
CA THR A 489 19.44 27.01 14.98
C THR A 489 18.51 28.07 14.44
N CYS A 490 17.29 28.15 14.98
CA CYS A 490 16.37 29.24 14.71
C CYS A 490 16.49 30.35 15.77
N GLU A 491 16.21 31.57 15.37
CA GLU A 491 16.11 32.75 16.22
C GLU A 491 14.64 33.22 16.30
N PRO A 492 14.24 34.00 17.34
CA PRO A 492 12.89 34.55 17.42
C PRO A 492 12.53 35.35 16.17
N GLY A 493 11.38 35.03 15.57
CA GLY A 493 10.88 35.67 14.35
C GLY A 493 11.19 34.92 13.06
N ASP A 494 12.10 33.93 13.10
CA ASP A 494 12.34 33.06 11.94
C ASP A 494 11.09 32.28 11.56
N GLY A 495 10.89 32.07 10.25
CA GLY A 495 9.88 31.15 9.72
C GLY A 495 10.34 29.71 9.84
N LEU A 496 9.48 28.85 10.34
CA LEU A 496 9.72 27.41 10.48
C LEU A 496 8.75 26.63 9.60
N GLY A 497 9.28 25.74 8.75
CA GLY A 497 8.52 24.72 8.06
C GLY A 497 8.63 23.40 8.82
N LEU A 498 7.48 22.80 9.17
CA LEU A 498 7.42 21.57 9.95
C LEU A 498 6.70 20.46 9.16
N VAL A 499 7.26 19.26 9.21
CA VAL A 499 6.57 18.03 8.80
C VAL A 499 6.31 17.22 10.08
N GLY A 500 5.04 17.02 10.42
CA GLY A 500 4.67 16.48 11.71
C GLY A 500 5.10 17.44 12.86
N ARG A 501 6.04 16.99 13.69
CA ARG A 501 6.58 17.79 14.80
C ARG A 501 8.04 18.23 14.57
N GLU A 502 8.60 17.88 13.43
CA GLU A 502 10.00 18.14 13.12
C GLU A 502 10.16 19.37 12.22
N VAL A 503 11.06 20.26 12.60
CA VAL A 503 11.43 21.40 11.76
C VAL A 503 12.33 20.91 10.63
N VAL A 504 11.87 21.08 9.39
CA VAL A 504 12.59 20.66 8.17
C VAL A 504 13.08 21.87 7.35
N VAL A 505 12.55 23.06 7.63
CA VAL A 505 12.94 24.32 6.98
C VAL A 505 13.07 25.41 8.04
N ILE A 506 14.11 26.23 7.95
CA ILE A 506 14.24 27.52 8.65
C ILE A 506 14.43 28.61 7.59
N GLY A 507 13.61 29.63 7.61
CA GLY A 507 13.69 30.81 6.76
C GLY A 507 13.76 32.11 7.57
N PRO A 508 14.24 33.20 7.00
CA PRO A 508 14.30 34.50 7.68
C PRO A 508 12.91 35.07 8.02
N ASP A 509 11.89 34.55 7.40
CA ASP A 509 10.47 34.88 7.62
C ASP A 509 9.56 33.72 7.23
N ALA A 510 8.27 33.82 7.59
CA ALA A 510 7.30 32.76 7.34
C ALA A 510 7.01 32.53 5.83
N ILE A 511 7.10 33.57 4.98
CA ILE A 511 6.87 33.44 3.53
C ILE A 511 8.00 32.62 2.91
N THR A 512 9.26 32.96 3.20
CA THR A 512 10.42 32.23 2.70
C THR A 512 10.42 30.78 3.18
N ALA A 513 10.08 30.56 4.45
CA ALA A 513 9.97 29.20 4.99
C ALA A 513 8.82 28.41 4.31
N GLY A 514 7.69 29.05 4.06
CA GLY A 514 6.54 28.46 3.38
C GLY A 514 6.85 28.10 1.93
N CYS A 515 7.53 28.96 1.17
CA CYS A 515 7.97 28.66 -0.20
C CYS A 515 8.91 27.45 -0.25
N ASN A 516 9.94 27.44 0.58
CA ASN A 516 10.91 26.35 0.65
C ASN A 516 10.26 25.01 1.09
N LEU A 517 9.27 25.08 1.98
CA LEU A 517 8.50 23.92 2.43
C LEU A 517 7.62 23.37 1.31
N LEU A 518 6.97 24.24 0.53
CA LEU A 518 6.17 23.88 -0.64
C LEU A 518 7.02 23.20 -1.71
N ASP A 519 8.23 23.70 -1.99
CA ASP A 519 9.16 23.04 -2.93
C ASP A 519 9.51 21.62 -2.47
N GLN A 520 9.76 21.43 -1.16
CA GLN A 520 10.04 20.09 -0.62
C GLN A 520 8.81 19.17 -0.75
N LEU A 521 7.61 19.65 -0.41
CA LEU A 521 6.38 18.86 -0.51
C LEU A 521 6.06 18.51 -1.97
N LEU A 522 6.23 19.45 -2.90
CA LEU A 522 5.93 19.28 -4.31
C LEU A 522 7.04 18.54 -5.08
N SER A 523 8.24 18.38 -4.50
CA SER A 523 9.34 17.61 -5.11
C SER A 523 8.98 16.15 -5.41
N ALA A 524 8.04 15.59 -4.65
CA ALA A 524 7.51 14.24 -4.84
C ALA A 524 6.24 14.21 -5.73
N GLY A 525 5.94 15.30 -6.45
CA GLY A 525 4.72 15.50 -7.24
C GLY A 525 3.57 16.06 -6.40
N GLY A 526 2.41 16.23 -7.00
CA GLY A 526 1.16 16.74 -6.42
C GLY A 526 0.40 17.55 -7.46
N GLU A 527 -0.92 17.47 -7.41
CA GLU A 527 -1.81 18.17 -8.35
C GLU A 527 -2.55 19.32 -7.65
N MET A 528 -2.75 19.22 -6.33
CA MET A 528 -3.45 20.20 -5.54
C MET A 528 -2.74 20.49 -4.21
N VAL A 529 -2.72 21.77 -3.82
CA VAL A 529 -2.32 22.23 -2.48
C VAL A 529 -3.51 22.86 -1.78
N THR A 530 -3.90 22.28 -0.66
CA THR A 530 -4.91 22.86 0.25
C THR A 530 -4.21 23.55 1.41
N MET A 531 -4.49 24.85 1.61
CA MET A 531 -3.96 25.65 2.72
C MET A 531 -5.05 26.06 3.69
N LEU A 532 -4.85 25.78 4.97
CA LEU A 532 -5.62 26.35 6.08
C LEU A 532 -4.83 27.47 6.76
N LEU A 533 -5.25 28.73 6.61
CA LEU A 533 -4.64 29.87 7.28
C LEU A 533 -5.01 29.90 8.77
N GLY A 534 -4.00 30.06 9.60
CA GLY A 534 -4.15 30.21 11.05
C GLY A 534 -4.65 31.59 11.48
N GLU A 535 -4.97 31.73 12.77
CA GLU A 535 -5.46 32.96 13.38
C GLU A 535 -4.49 34.15 13.19
N SER A 536 -3.19 33.89 13.32
CA SER A 536 -2.14 34.91 13.20
C SER A 536 -1.74 35.25 11.76
N ALA A 537 -2.23 34.50 10.76
CA ALA A 537 -1.90 34.71 9.37
C ALA A 537 -2.76 35.79 8.72
N HIS A 538 -2.11 36.75 8.04
CA HIS A 538 -2.79 37.69 7.18
C HIS A 538 -3.05 37.09 5.79
N ASP A 539 -4.09 37.55 5.09
CA ASP A 539 -4.42 37.08 3.73
C ASP A 539 -3.25 37.21 2.74
N GLU A 540 -2.44 38.28 2.91
CA GLU A 540 -1.25 38.48 2.08
C GLU A 540 -0.26 37.32 2.16
N PHE A 541 -0.12 36.66 3.32
CA PHE A 541 0.74 35.48 3.47
C PHE A 541 0.29 34.34 2.55
N GLY A 542 -1.00 33.99 2.57
CA GLY A 542 -1.56 32.95 1.72
C GLY A 542 -1.45 33.29 0.22
N GLN A 543 -1.74 34.57 -0.13
CA GLN A 543 -1.64 35.03 -1.52
C GLN A 543 -0.21 34.94 -2.07
N ARG A 544 0.81 35.31 -1.27
CA ARG A 544 2.22 35.22 -1.67
C ARG A 544 2.66 33.78 -1.91
N LEU A 545 2.20 32.84 -1.10
CA LEU A 545 2.50 31.42 -1.33
C LEU A 545 1.77 30.87 -2.58
N ALA A 546 0.54 31.30 -2.81
CA ALA A 546 -0.20 30.94 -4.02
C ALA A 546 0.46 31.50 -5.30
N GLU A 547 0.90 32.78 -5.28
CA GLU A 547 1.65 33.39 -6.37
C GLU A 547 2.95 32.63 -6.64
N TYR A 548 3.68 32.24 -5.58
CA TYR A 548 4.89 31.47 -5.70
C TYR A 548 4.66 30.11 -6.37
N VAL A 549 3.62 29.35 -5.94
CA VAL A 549 3.27 28.07 -6.55
C VAL A 549 2.85 28.25 -8.00
N ALA A 550 2.03 29.26 -8.32
CA ALA A 550 1.63 29.54 -9.70
C ALA A 550 2.83 29.85 -10.63
N GLU A 551 3.89 30.48 -10.11
CA GLU A 551 5.11 30.81 -10.87
C GLU A 551 6.04 29.59 -11.02
N HIS A 552 6.23 28.78 -9.97
CA HIS A 552 7.25 27.71 -9.93
C HIS A 552 6.67 26.31 -10.21
N HIS A 553 5.36 26.11 -9.95
CA HIS A 553 4.63 24.86 -10.10
C HIS A 553 3.30 25.06 -10.85
N PRO A 554 3.31 25.54 -12.11
CA PRO A 554 2.11 26.06 -12.82
C PRO A 554 1.01 25.03 -13.09
N VAL A 555 1.27 23.75 -12.88
CA VAL A 555 0.27 22.66 -13.02
C VAL A 555 -0.43 22.31 -11.71
N VAL A 556 -0.02 22.93 -10.59
CA VAL A 556 -0.56 22.66 -9.26
C VAL A 556 -1.67 23.65 -8.95
N GLU A 557 -2.85 23.14 -8.61
CA GLU A 557 -3.95 23.95 -8.10
C GLU A 557 -3.69 24.34 -6.64
N PHE A 558 -3.93 25.60 -6.28
CA PHE A 558 -3.70 26.09 -4.93
C PHE A 558 -4.98 26.69 -4.33
N VAL A 559 -5.50 26.06 -3.27
CA VAL A 559 -6.75 26.47 -2.62
C VAL A 559 -6.46 26.97 -1.20
N ILE A 560 -6.99 28.15 -0.87
CA ILE A 560 -6.79 28.79 0.43
C ILE A 560 -8.11 28.87 1.19
N TYR A 561 -8.10 28.35 2.41
CA TYR A 561 -9.19 28.49 3.36
C TYR A 561 -8.71 29.21 4.62
N ARG A 562 -9.57 30.02 5.22
CA ARG A 562 -9.31 30.55 6.56
C ARG A 562 -9.73 29.52 7.60
N GLY A 563 -8.75 28.84 8.20
CA GLY A 563 -8.97 27.90 9.29
C GLY A 563 -9.18 28.62 10.64
N GLY A 564 -8.35 29.62 10.93
CA GLY A 564 -8.36 30.35 12.20
C GLY A 564 -7.76 29.56 13.37
N GLN A 565 -7.03 28.46 13.09
CA GLN A 565 -6.36 27.64 14.11
C GLN A 565 -5.24 28.42 14.80
N PRO A 566 -5.04 28.24 16.12
CA PRO A 566 -3.94 28.85 16.85
C PRO A 566 -2.60 28.12 16.59
N GLY A 567 -1.51 28.82 16.77
CA GLY A 567 -0.14 28.26 16.79
C GLY A 567 0.50 28.10 15.40
N ASP A 568 -0.22 27.64 14.39
CA ASP A 568 0.26 27.57 13.01
C ASP A 568 -0.10 28.84 12.23
N MET A 569 0.84 29.40 11.44
CA MET A 569 0.53 30.38 10.41
C MET A 569 -0.32 29.77 9.30
N ALA A 570 0.01 28.53 8.91
CA ALA A 570 -0.79 27.72 8.00
C ALA A 570 -0.53 26.23 8.21
N GLN A 571 -1.54 25.41 7.86
CA GLN A 571 -1.38 23.99 7.55
C GLN A 571 -1.52 23.81 6.04
N LEU A 572 -0.63 22.98 5.47
CA LEU A 572 -0.55 22.72 4.04
C LEU A 572 -0.81 21.23 3.81
N GLY A 573 -1.69 20.89 2.89
CA GLY A 573 -1.91 19.53 2.39
C GLY A 573 -1.59 19.48 0.89
N VAL A 574 -0.86 18.45 0.44
CA VAL A 574 -0.52 18.22 -0.96
C VAL A 574 -1.07 16.86 -1.38
N GLU A 575 -1.90 16.87 -2.41
CA GLU A 575 -2.56 15.71 -3.02
C GLU A 575 -2.05 15.45 -4.44
#